data_274b1d0addbffa4c64c70bf9eed11ecf
#
_entry.id   274b1d0addbffa4c64c70bf9eed11ecf
#
_cell.length_a   1.000
_cell.length_b   1.000
_cell.length_c   1.000
_cell.angle_alpha   90.00
_cell.angle_beta   90.00
_cell.angle_gamma   90.00
#
_symmetry.space_group_name_H-M   'P 1'
#
loop_
_entity.id
_entity.type
_entity.pdbx_description
1 polymer ?
#
loop_
_entity_poly.entity_id
_entity_poly.type
_entity_poly.pdbx_seq_one_letter_code
_entity_poly.pdbx_strand_id
1 'polypeptide(L)' 'MQIKVKVKPNSKFQKIEETSDGSLNIYLKSPPVDGKANEELIKVLSEKFDVAKSRIRIKSGVSSRQKLVEIDTNS' A
#
# COMPACT_ATOMS: atom_id res chain seq x y z
N MET A 1 -3.43 -4.97 -12.28
CA MET A 1 -4.50 -4.75 -11.28
C MET A 1 -4.24 -3.44 -10.56
N GLN A 2 -5.25 -2.60 -10.47
CA GLN A 2 -5.12 -1.32 -9.77
C GLN A 2 -6.01 -1.34 -8.54
N ILE A 3 -5.48 -0.82 -7.44
CA ILE A 3 -6.18 -0.81 -6.15
C ILE A 3 -6.08 0.58 -5.55
N LYS A 4 -7.19 1.07 -5.04
CA LYS A 4 -7.19 2.29 -4.24
C LYS A 4 -6.82 1.94 -2.82
N VAL A 5 -5.82 2.62 -2.29
CA VAL A 5 -5.30 2.35 -0.95
C VAL A 5 -5.34 3.63 -0.13
N LYS A 6 -5.90 3.52 1.06
CA LYS A 6 -5.83 4.59 2.04
C LYS A 6 -4.83 4.19 3.11
N VAL A 7 -3.77 4.97 3.25
CA VAL A 7 -2.67 4.67 4.17
C VAL A 7 -2.90 5.39 5.48
N LYS A 8 -2.73 4.67 6.58
CA LYS A 8 -2.81 5.23 7.92
C LYS A 8 -1.46 5.04 8.61
N PRO A 9 -0.54 6.02 8.48
CA PRO A 9 0.78 5.91 9.07
C PRO A 9 0.74 6.13 10.58
N ASN A 10 1.87 5.92 11.23
CA ASN A 10 2.00 6.08 12.70
C ASN A 10 1.02 5.20 13.47
N SER A 11 0.70 4.03 12.94
CA SER A 11 -0.19 3.09 13.61
C SER A 11 0.62 2.22 14.57
N LYS A 12 -0.06 1.72 15.59
CA LYS A 12 0.59 0.87 16.59
C LYS A 12 0.94 -0.50 16.03
N PHE A 13 0.23 -0.92 14.98
CA PHE A 13 0.44 -2.21 14.34
C PHE A 13 0.16 -2.10 12.86
N GLN A 14 0.70 -3.04 12.13
CA GLN A 14 0.50 -3.17 10.69
C GLN A 14 -0.76 -3.99 10.44
N LYS A 15 -1.65 -3.47 9.60
CA LYS A 15 -2.93 -4.13 9.37
C LYS A 15 -3.47 -3.75 8.00
N ILE A 16 -4.17 -4.69 7.36
CA ILE A 16 -4.88 -4.44 6.10
C ILE A 16 -6.35 -4.71 6.33
N GLU A 17 -7.20 -3.74 5.97
CA GLU A 17 -8.65 -3.90 5.99
C GLU A 17 -9.19 -3.74 4.58
N GLU A 18 -10.02 -4.66 4.16
CA GLU A 18 -10.73 -4.54 2.89
C GLU A 18 -12.03 -3.81 3.11
N THR A 19 -12.34 -2.87 2.22
CA THR A 19 -13.59 -2.13 2.29
C THR A 19 -14.60 -2.72 1.31
N SER A 20 -15.87 -2.35 1.48
CA SER A 20 -16.94 -2.89 0.67
C SER A 20 -16.86 -2.48 -0.80
N ASP A 21 -16.14 -1.41 -1.11
CA ASP A 21 -15.99 -0.93 -2.49
C ASP A 21 -14.74 -1.47 -3.18
N GLY A 22 -14.04 -2.41 -2.56
CA GLY A 22 -12.84 -3.01 -3.12
C GLY A 22 -11.56 -2.26 -2.84
N SER A 23 -11.62 -1.17 -2.07
CA SER A 23 -10.42 -0.44 -1.64
C SER A 23 -9.77 -1.13 -0.44
N LEU A 24 -8.57 -0.67 -0.10
CA LEU A 24 -7.87 -1.17 1.08
C LEU A 24 -7.54 -0.02 2.01
N ASN A 25 -7.75 -0.23 3.31
CA ASN A 25 -7.18 0.62 4.35
C ASN A 25 -5.97 -0.11 4.89
N ILE A 26 -4.79 0.52 4.81
CA ILE A 26 -3.55 -0.11 5.24
C ILE A 26 -2.94 0.71 6.35
N TYR A 27 -2.80 0.07 7.52
CA TYR A 27 -2.20 0.67 8.70
C TYR A 27 -0.72 0.34 8.70
N LEU A 28 0.11 1.37 8.76
CA LEU A 28 1.56 1.24 8.73
C LEU A 28 2.15 1.79 10.01
N LYS A 29 3.22 1.16 10.48
CA LYS A 29 3.94 1.63 11.66
C LYS A 29 4.84 2.81 11.35
N SER A 30 5.30 2.92 10.12
CA SER A 30 6.22 3.98 9.71
C SER A 30 5.57 5.36 9.84
N PRO A 31 6.36 6.40 10.15
CA PRO A 31 5.85 7.75 10.14
C PRO A 31 5.57 8.22 8.71
N PRO A 32 4.76 9.28 8.52
CA PRO A 32 4.47 9.80 7.19
C PRO A 32 5.64 10.64 6.65
N VAL A 33 6.81 10.06 6.62
CA VAL A 33 8.03 10.69 6.12
C VAL A 33 8.32 10.11 4.75
N ASP A 34 8.90 10.94 3.89
CA ASP A 34 9.17 10.57 2.50
C ASP A 34 9.89 9.23 2.39
N GLY A 35 9.31 8.36 1.58
CA GLY A 35 9.88 7.06 1.28
C GLY A 35 9.60 5.97 2.30
N LYS A 36 9.53 6.30 3.57
CA LYS A 36 9.40 5.27 4.61
C LYS A 36 8.06 4.58 4.58
N ALA A 37 6.96 5.33 4.58
CA ALA A 37 5.63 4.75 4.51
C ALA A 37 5.42 4.04 3.18
N ASN A 38 5.96 4.59 2.09
CA ASN A 38 5.84 3.96 0.77
C ASN A 38 6.58 2.63 0.71
N GLU A 39 7.77 2.56 1.31
CA GLU A 39 8.51 1.30 1.37
C GLU A 39 7.74 0.24 2.15
N GLU A 40 7.19 0.61 3.30
CA GLU A 40 6.42 -0.32 4.11
C GLU A 40 5.15 -0.75 3.36
N LEU A 41 4.49 0.18 2.68
CA LEU A 41 3.30 -0.12 1.90
C LEU A 41 3.59 -1.16 0.82
N ILE A 42 4.67 -0.99 0.08
CA ILE A 42 5.05 -1.94 -0.96
C ILE A 42 5.36 -3.30 -0.36
N LYS A 43 6.04 -3.33 0.78
CA LYS A 43 6.34 -4.59 1.46
C LYS A 43 5.06 -5.31 1.88
N VAL A 44 4.13 -4.59 2.48
CA VAL A 44 2.86 -5.16 2.93
C VAL A 44 2.07 -5.73 1.76
N LEU A 45 2.00 -4.98 0.66
CA LEU A 45 1.27 -5.44 -0.52
C LEU A 45 1.96 -6.62 -1.20
N SER A 46 3.29 -6.62 -1.21
CA SER A 46 4.06 -7.74 -1.74
C SER A 46 3.72 -9.03 -0.99
N GLU A 47 3.62 -8.96 0.32
CA GLU A 47 3.29 -10.11 1.13
C GLU A 47 1.84 -10.54 0.95
N LYS A 48 0.91 -9.57 0.91
CA LYS A 48 -0.51 -9.87 0.78
C LYS A 48 -0.84 -10.55 -0.54
N PHE A 49 -0.26 -10.07 -1.64
CA PHE A 49 -0.56 -10.59 -2.97
C PHE A 49 0.44 -11.61 -3.48
N ASP A 50 1.46 -11.89 -2.68
CA ASP A 50 2.50 -12.85 -3.01
C ASP A 50 3.16 -12.53 -4.35
N VAL A 51 3.58 -11.28 -4.51
CA VAL A 51 4.26 -10.80 -5.70
C VAL A 51 5.54 -10.08 -5.31
N ALA A 52 6.49 -10.02 -6.23
CA ALA A 52 7.74 -9.30 -5.99
C ALA A 52 7.47 -7.81 -5.81
N LYS A 53 8.27 -7.15 -4.98
CA LYS A 53 8.13 -5.71 -4.75
C LYS A 53 8.26 -4.91 -6.03
N SER A 54 9.08 -5.37 -6.97
CA SER A 54 9.27 -4.69 -8.25
C SER A 54 8.03 -4.71 -9.13
N ARG A 55 7.04 -5.52 -8.80
CA ARG A 55 5.77 -5.57 -9.53
C ARG A 55 4.71 -4.65 -8.95
N ILE A 56 5.05 -3.91 -7.91
CA ILE A 56 4.13 -2.99 -7.25
C ILE A 56 4.59 -1.57 -7.53
N ARG A 57 3.67 -0.74 -8.04
CA ARG A 57 3.96 0.65 -8.36
C ARG A 57 2.89 1.56 -7.79
N ILE A 58 3.32 2.67 -7.21
CA ILE A 58 2.40 3.71 -6.76
C ILE A 58 2.20 4.65 -7.94
N LYS A 59 1.01 4.62 -8.54
CA LYS A 59 0.71 5.37 -9.76
C LYS A 59 0.41 6.83 -9.48
N SER A 60 -0.22 7.12 -8.36
CA SER A 60 -0.56 8.48 -7.99
C SER A 60 -0.68 8.59 -6.49
N GLY A 61 -0.65 9.82 -5.98
CA GLY A 61 -0.78 10.06 -4.56
C GLY A 61 0.48 9.71 -3.78
N VAL A 62 1.67 9.83 -4.38
CA VAL A 62 2.94 9.42 -3.74
C VAL A 62 3.14 10.14 -2.41
N SER A 63 2.78 11.41 -2.32
CA SER A 63 2.88 12.18 -1.08
C SER A 63 1.54 12.34 -0.36
N SER A 64 0.52 11.59 -0.77
CA SER A 64 -0.82 11.63 -0.19
C SER A 64 -1.08 10.35 0.59
N ARG A 65 -2.04 10.40 1.51
CA ARG A 65 -2.49 9.21 2.23
C ARG A 65 -3.40 8.34 1.38
N GLN A 66 -4.00 8.90 0.33
CA GLN A 66 -4.79 8.13 -0.63
C GLN A 66 -3.94 7.89 -1.85
N LYS A 67 -3.76 6.62 -2.21
CA LYS A 67 -2.86 6.23 -3.27
C LYS A 67 -3.56 5.29 -4.25
N LEU A 68 -3.20 5.42 -5.51
CA LEU A 68 -3.57 4.43 -6.51
C LEU A 68 -2.34 3.56 -6.75
N VAL A 69 -2.49 2.27 -6.50
CA VAL A 69 -1.38 1.32 -6.60
C VAL A 69 -1.66 0.34 -7.72
N GLU A 70 -0.68 0.12 -8.57
CA GLU A 70 -0.75 -0.88 -9.61
C GLU A 70 0.07 -2.09 -9.22
N ILE A 71 -0.52 -3.26 -9.32
CA ILE A 71 0.14 -4.53 -9.04
C ILE A 71 0.13 -5.36 -10.31
N ASP A 72 1.32 -5.70 -10.80
CA ASP A 72 1.48 -6.55 -11.96
C ASP A 72 1.42 -8.00 -11.50
N THR A 73 0.29 -8.64 -11.76
CA THR A 73 0.08 -10.03 -11.36
C THR A 73 0.33 -11.02 -12.47
N ASN A 74 0.73 -10.55 -13.65
CA ASN A 74 1.07 -11.43 -14.75
C ASN A 74 2.45 -12.03 -14.51
N SER A 75 2.50 -13.30 -14.55
CA SER A 75 3.76 -14.03 -14.44
C SER A 75 4.38 -14.23 -15.82
#